data_3459bb40135b4488672ef696ee42b984
#
_entry.id   3459bb40135b4488672ef696ee42b984
#
_cell.length_a   1.000
_cell.length_b   1.000
_cell.length_c   1.000
_cell.angle_alpha   90.00
_cell.angle_beta   90.00
_cell.angle_gamma   90.00
#
_symmetry.space_group_name_H-M   'P 1'
#
loop_
_entity.id
_entity.type
_entity.pdbx_description
1 polymer ?
#
loop_
_entity_poly.entity_id
_entity_poly.type
_entity_poly.pdbx_seq_one_letter_code
_entity_poly.pdbx_strand_id
1 'polypeptide(L)'
;LQEVIIRTFTENEAARTEISNEEFLNMFLSAKRIEGCSERTIVYYQMTVQHMLSTTEKSVRKITTEEIREYLANYQKRNNCSNVTIDNVRRNISSFFSWLEEEDYILKSPMKRIHKIKTKKVVKSTISDEGIEKLRDGCKEKRDLAMIDLLYSTGIRVGELVNLNVDD
;
A
#
# COMPACT_ATOMS: atom_id res chain seq x y z
N LEU A 1 26.64 16.47 40.14
CA LEU A 1 25.85 17.11 39.05
C LEU A 1 25.76 16.19 37.83
N GLN A 2 26.87 15.57 37.37
CA GLN A 2 26.87 14.65 36.24
C GLN A 2 26.04 13.39 36.48
N GLU A 3 26.11 12.79 37.68
CA GLU A 3 25.28 11.60 38.00
C GLU A 3 23.79 11.89 38.08
N VAL A 4 23.39 13.08 38.51
CA VAL A 4 21.98 13.49 38.53
C VAL A 4 21.46 13.72 37.10
N ILE A 5 22.30 14.29 36.23
CA ILE A 5 21.92 14.49 34.81
C ILE A 5 21.77 13.15 34.10
N ILE A 6 22.72 12.21 34.28
CA ILE A 6 22.66 10.86 33.70
C ILE A 6 21.42 10.12 34.22
N ARG A 7 21.11 10.23 35.51
CA ARG A 7 19.95 9.56 36.12
C ARG A 7 18.61 10.12 35.62
N THR A 8 18.52 11.45 35.48
CA THR A 8 17.33 12.09 34.90
C THR A 8 17.16 11.77 33.39
N PHE A 9 18.25 11.60 32.64
CA PHE A 9 18.17 11.15 31.27
C PHE A 9 17.75 9.67 31.15
N THR A 10 18.32 8.78 32.00
CA THR A 10 17.93 7.36 32.03
C THR A 10 16.53 7.14 32.56
N GLU A 11 16.08 7.90 33.55
CA GLU A 11 14.69 7.83 34.07
C GLU A 11 13.67 8.40 33.06
N ASN A 12 14.01 9.43 32.28
CA ASN A 12 13.19 9.93 31.18
C ASN A 12 13.16 8.98 29.96
N GLU A 13 14.20 8.20 29.71
CA GLU A 13 14.15 7.14 28.71
C GLU A 13 13.33 5.92 29.16
N ALA A 14 13.36 5.59 30.46
CA ALA A 14 12.54 4.51 31.03
C ALA A 14 11.06 4.87 31.16
N ALA A 15 10.73 6.17 31.29
CA ALA A 15 9.35 6.67 31.38
C ALA A 15 8.70 6.96 30.01
N ARG A 16 9.42 6.82 28.91
CA ARG A 16 8.80 6.74 27.57
C ARG A 16 8.11 5.40 27.50
N THR A 17 6.80 5.37 27.78
CA THR A 17 5.91 4.25 27.48
C THR A 17 6.33 3.65 26.15
N GLU A 18 6.80 2.40 26.15
CA GLU A 18 7.24 1.75 24.90
C GLU A 18 6.02 1.64 23.99
N ILE A 19 5.94 2.55 23.01
CA ILE A 19 4.89 2.54 22.00
C ILE A 19 4.92 1.16 21.31
N SER A 20 3.81 0.47 21.36
CA SER A 20 3.68 -0.85 20.73
C SER A 20 3.67 -0.76 19.20
N ASN A 21 3.95 -1.85 18.52
CA ASN A 21 3.88 -1.91 17.06
C ASN A 21 2.46 -1.58 16.55
N GLU A 22 1.43 -1.96 17.29
CA GLU A 22 0.03 -1.69 16.95
C GLU A 22 -0.30 -0.19 17.10
N GLU A 23 0.20 0.46 18.14
CA GLU A 23 0.06 1.91 18.31
C GLU A 23 0.74 2.67 17.18
N PHE A 24 1.95 2.29 16.77
CA PHE A 24 2.62 2.88 15.61
C PHE A 24 1.80 2.71 14.33
N LEU A 25 1.21 1.55 14.11
CA LEU A 25 0.34 1.31 12.96
C LEU A 25 -0.89 2.24 13.01
N ASN A 26 -1.55 2.35 14.16
CA ASN A 26 -2.74 3.19 14.31
C ASN A 26 -2.43 4.68 14.09
N MET A 27 -1.29 5.16 14.59
CA MET A 27 -0.82 6.53 14.37
C MET A 27 -0.55 6.79 12.88
N PHE A 28 0.14 5.87 12.20
CA PHE A 28 0.38 5.95 10.77
C PHE A 28 -0.93 6.01 9.96
N LEU A 29 -1.89 5.12 10.26
CA LEU A 29 -3.17 5.11 9.56
C LEU A 29 -3.97 6.41 9.80
N SER A 30 -3.89 6.98 11.00
CA SER A 30 -4.50 8.26 11.33
C SER A 30 -3.86 9.40 10.52
N ALA A 31 -2.53 9.44 10.44
CA ALA A 31 -1.81 10.41 9.62
C ALA A 31 -2.22 10.31 8.13
N LYS A 32 -2.31 9.08 7.58
CA LYS A 32 -2.73 8.87 6.18
C LYS A 32 -4.18 9.26 5.92
N ARG A 33 -5.08 9.15 6.90
CA ARG A 33 -6.45 9.68 6.79
C ARG A 33 -6.46 11.20 6.71
N ILE A 34 -5.67 11.88 7.54
CA ILE A 34 -5.54 13.35 7.51
C ILE A 34 -4.94 13.83 6.19
N GLU A 35 -4.01 13.05 5.60
CA GLU A 35 -3.45 13.31 4.26
C GLU A 35 -4.47 13.13 3.12
N GLY A 36 -5.70 12.68 3.40
CA GLY A 36 -6.77 12.51 2.41
C GLY A 36 -6.75 11.17 1.66
N CYS A 37 -6.05 10.16 2.18
CA CYS A 37 -6.10 8.82 1.58
C CYS A 37 -7.51 8.22 1.69
N SER A 38 -7.97 7.57 0.60
CA SER A 38 -9.25 6.86 0.60
C SER A 38 -9.26 5.71 1.62
N GLU A 39 -10.44 5.38 2.18
CA GLU A 39 -10.57 4.27 3.12
C GLU A 39 -10.07 2.93 2.53
N ARG A 40 -10.26 2.71 1.24
CA ARG A 40 -9.70 1.53 0.55
C ARG A 40 -8.17 1.48 0.63
N THR A 41 -7.52 2.63 0.50
CA THR A 41 -6.05 2.75 0.63
C THR A 41 -5.62 2.51 2.08
N ILE A 42 -6.36 3.06 3.04
CA ILE A 42 -6.10 2.88 4.48
C ILE A 42 -6.18 1.39 4.86
N VAL A 43 -7.25 0.70 4.45
CA VAL A 43 -7.41 -0.74 4.69
C VAL A 43 -6.24 -1.53 4.07
N TYR A 44 -5.80 -1.15 2.88
CA TYR A 44 -4.68 -1.82 2.22
C TYR A 44 -3.34 -1.60 2.97
N TYR A 45 -3.08 -0.38 3.46
CA TYR A 45 -1.94 -0.11 4.35
C TYR A 45 -2.03 -0.97 5.61
N GLN A 46 -3.18 -0.94 6.29
CA GLN A 46 -3.41 -1.69 7.52
C GLN A 46 -3.11 -3.18 7.33
N MET A 47 -3.77 -3.82 6.36
CA MET A 47 -3.58 -5.26 6.10
C MET A 47 -2.12 -5.61 5.80
N THR A 48 -1.45 -4.79 4.97
CA THR A 48 -0.07 -5.04 4.55
C THR A 48 0.91 -4.91 5.71
N VAL A 49 0.82 -3.80 6.46
CA VAL A 49 1.74 -3.53 7.57
C VAL A 49 1.47 -4.46 8.75
N GLN A 50 0.21 -4.69 9.10
CA GLN A 50 -0.18 -5.61 10.17
C GLN A 50 0.31 -7.03 9.89
N HIS A 51 0.17 -7.52 8.65
CA HIS A 51 0.70 -8.83 8.26
C HIS A 51 2.23 -8.90 8.41
N MET A 52 2.95 -7.85 8.04
CA MET A 52 4.41 -7.80 8.24
C MET A 52 4.76 -7.79 9.72
N LEU A 53 4.08 -6.98 10.53
CA LEU A 53 4.32 -6.89 11.97
C LEU A 53 3.99 -8.21 12.70
N SER A 54 2.99 -8.97 12.24
CA SER A 54 2.63 -10.27 12.83
C SER A 54 3.68 -11.37 12.59
N THR A 55 4.64 -11.14 11.68
CA THR A 55 5.74 -12.11 11.43
C THR A 55 6.97 -11.89 12.30
N THR A 56 6.96 -10.88 13.15
CA THR A 56 8.07 -10.55 14.04
C THR A 56 7.56 -10.17 15.43
N GLU A 57 8.29 -10.57 16.46
CA GLU A 57 8.07 -10.12 17.86
C GLU A 57 8.87 -8.84 18.19
N LYS A 58 9.66 -8.36 17.23
CA LYS A 58 10.52 -7.19 17.45
C LYS A 58 9.73 -5.89 17.35
N SER A 59 10.14 -4.89 18.13
CA SER A 59 9.70 -3.51 17.93
C SER A 59 10.10 -3.03 16.54
N VAL A 60 9.24 -2.23 15.88
CA VAL A 60 9.52 -1.59 14.57
C VAL A 60 10.86 -0.85 14.55
N ARG A 61 11.28 -0.33 15.69
CA ARG A 61 12.57 0.38 15.85
C ARG A 61 13.78 -0.53 15.65
N LYS A 62 13.63 -1.84 15.80
CA LYS A 62 14.71 -2.85 15.73
C LYS A 62 14.67 -3.69 14.47
N ILE A 63 13.67 -3.49 13.59
CA ILE A 63 13.54 -4.23 12.35
C ILE A 63 14.65 -3.80 11.38
N THR A 64 15.35 -4.77 10.84
CA THR A 64 16.48 -4.57 9.92
C THR A 64 16.06 -4.68 8.44
N THR A 65 16.90 -4.16 7.57
CA THR A 65 16.73 -4.30 6.11
C THR A 65 16.68 -5.78 5.68
N GLU A 66 17.49 -6.63 6.29
CA GLU A 66 17.58 -8.05 5.94
C GLU A 66 16.29 -8.80 6.32
N GLU A 67 15.73 -8.51 7.48
CA GLU A 67 14.45 -9.11 7.90
C GLU A 67 13.29 -8.73 6.96
N ILE A 68 13.28 -7.49 6.47
CA ILE A 68 12.26 -7.08 5.50
C ILE A 68 12.49 -7.77 4.14
N ARG A 69 13.73 -7.95 3.71
CA ARG A 69 14.04 -8.71 2.48
C ARG A 69 13.56 -10.15 2.60
N GLU A 70 13.84 -10.78 3.73
CA GLU A 70 13.39 -12.16 4.01
C GLU A 70 11.87 -12.25 4.04
N TYR A 71 11.21 -11.29 4.72
CA TYR A 71 9.75 -11.20 4.73
C TYR A 71 9.17 -11.14 3.32
N LEU A 72 9.66 -10.20 2.47
CA LEU A 72 9.17 -10.03 1.11
C LEU A 72 9.39 -11.29 0.26
N ALA A 73 10.53 -11.96 0.39
CA ALA A 73 10.83 -13.20 -0.33
C ALA A 73 9.90 -14.34 0.12
N ASN A 74 9.69 -14.49 1.42
CA ASN A 74 8.80 -15.49 1.99
C ASN A 74 7.34 -15.22 1.63
N TYR A 75 6.90 -13.96 1.68
CA TYR A 75 5.56 -13.53 1.26
C TYR A 75 5.30 -13.90 -0.19
N GLN A 76 6.23 -13.58 -1.10
CA GLN A 76 6.11 -13.91 -2.52
C GLN A 76 6.00 -15.41 -2.76
N LYS A 77 6.84 -16.19 -2.08
CA LYS A 77 6.86 -17.66 -2.22
C LYS A 77 5.58 -18.31 -1.68
N ARG A 78 5.13 -17.92 -0.48
CA ARG A 78 3.94 -18.50 0.16
C ARG A 78 2.65 -18.19 -0.61
N ASN A 79 2.52 -16.97 -1.12
CA ASN A 79 1.31 -16.53 -1.81
C ASN A 79 1.38 -16.72 -3.33
N ASN A 80 2.49 -17.24 -3.86
CA ASN A 80 2.75 -17.39 -5.30
C ASN A 80 2.37 -16.14 -6.09
N CYS A 81 2.70 -14.95 -5.55
CA CYS A 81 2.26 -13.69 -6.10
C CYS A 81 3.24 -13.09 -7.14
N SER A 82 2.70 -12.27 -8.02
CA SER A 82 3.47 -11.63 -9.09
C SER A 82 4.45 -10.58 -8.54
N ASN A 83 5.47 -10.23 -9.34
CA ASN A 83 6.37 -9.12 -9.03
C ASN A 83 5.64 -7.78 -8.85
N VAL A 84 4.50 -7.58 -9.52
CA VAL A 84 3.68 -6.38 -9.33
C VAL A 84 3.06 -6.35 -7.94
N THR A 85 2.52 -7.48 -7.50
CA THR A 85 1.89 -7.61 -6.17
C THR A 85 2.92 -7.39 -5.06
N ILE A 86 4.09 -8.05 -5.15
CA ILE A 86 5.12 -7.90 -4.12
C ILE A 86 5.73 -6.49 -4.11
N ASP A 87 5.83 -5.79 -5.26
CA ASP A 87 6.25 -4.39 -5.30
C ASP A 87 5.21 -3.46 -4.66
N ASN A 88 3.92 -3.78 -4.73
CA ASN A 88 2.88 -3.05 -4.01
C ASN A 88 3.01 -3.25 -2.49
N VAL A 89 3.22 -4.48 -2.03
CA VAL A 89 3.51 -4.78 -0.61
C VAL A 89 4.74 -4.00 -0.14
N ARG A 90 5.85 -4.05 -0.91
CA ARG A 90 7.07 -3.29 -0.62
C ARG A 90 6.79 -1.79 -0.49
N ARG A 91 5.98 -1.20 -1.39
CA ARG A 91 5.65 0.24 -1.35
C ARG A 91 4.87 0.62 -0.10
N ASN A 92 3.91 -0.19 0.32
CA ASN A 92 3.14 0.05 1.54
C ASN A 92 4.04 0.01 2.79
N ILE A 93 4.90 -0.99 2.89
CA ILE A 93 5.88 -1.10 3.98
C ILE A 93 6.86 0.08 3.95
N SER A 94 7.30 0.49 2.74
CA SER A 94 8.17 1.66 2.58
C SER A 94 7.51 2.95 3.07
N SER A 95 6.22 3.14 2.78
CA SER A 95 5.46 4.30 3.26
C SER A 95 5.39 4.34 4.79
N PHE A 96 5.16 3.19 5.43
CA PHE A 96 5.13 3.10 6.88
C PHE A 96 6.49 3.45 7.53
N PHE A 97 7.57 2.84 7.05
CA PHE A 97 8.91 3.12 7.60
C PHE A 97 9.43 4.51 7.23
N SER A 98 9.01 5.11 6.12
CA SER A 98 9.32 6.51 5.80
C SER A 98 8.62 7.45 6.77
N TRP A 99 7.35 7.21 7.06
CA TRP A 99 6.62 7.97 8.06
C TRP A 99 7.26 7.86 9.45
N LEU A 100 7.67 6.65 9.89
CA LEU A 100 8.39 6.48 11.16
C LEU A 100 9.70 7.27 11.22
N GLU A 101 10.41 7.42 10.10
CA GLU A 101 11.63 8.23 10.00
C GLU A 101 11.31 9.71 10.00
N GLU A 102 10.26 10.15 9.29
CA GLU A 102 9.80 11.55 9.22
C GLU A 102 9.31 12.07 10.58
N GLU A 103 8.71 11.20 11.40
CA GLU A 103 8.25 11.48 12.77
C GLU A 103 9.33 11.25 13.84
N ASP A 104 10.58 11.03 13.45
CA ASP A 104 11.72 10.79 14.34
C ASP A 104 11.58 9.58 15.29
N TYR A 105 10.69 8.62 14.98
CA TYR A 105 10.56 7.39 15.74
C TYR A 105 11.71 6.42 15.46
N ILE A 106 12.33 6.50 14.29
CA ILE A 106 13.52 5.77 13.88
C ILE A 106 14.51 6.71 13.20
N LEU A 107 15.80 6.51 13.41
CA LEU A 107 16.86 7.34 12.82
C LEU A 107 16.97 7.16 11.30
N LYS A 108 16.67 5.97 10.80
CA LYS A 108 16.81 5.63 9.38
C LYS A 108 15.89 4.49 9.00
N SER A 109 15.12 4.68 7.94
CA SER A 109 14.25 3.65 7.39
C SER A 109 15.05 2.46 6.86
N PRO A 110 14.74 1.21 7.29
CA PRO A 110 15.36 0.00 6.76
C PRO A 110 15.00 -0.23 5.30
N MET A 111 13.98 0.45 4.78
CA MET A 111 13.53 0.33 3.39
C MET A 111 14.41 1.08 2.39
N LYS A 112 15.27 2.01 2.83
CA LYS A 112 16.13 2.81 1.92
C LYS A 112 17.02 1.99 0.98
N ARG A 113 17.38 0.78 1.39
CA ARG A 113 18.21 -0.15 0.60
C ARG A 113 17.40 -1.21 -0.14
N ILE A 114 16.06 -1.14 -0.12
CA ILE A 114 15.17 -2.07 -0.82
C ILE A 114 14.55 -1.35 -2.02
N HIS A 115 15.13 -1.55 -3.19
CA HIS A 115 14.72 -0.90 -4.40
C HIS A 115 13.46 -1.53 -5.02
N LYS A 116 12.87 -0.81 -5.97
CA LYS A 116 11.73 -1.27 -6.76
C LYS A 116 12.01 -2.63 -7.42
N ILE A 117 11.06 -3.52 -7.31
CA ILE A 117 11.11 -4.83 -7.95
C ILE A 117 10.83 -4.67 -9.46
N LYS A 118 11.72 -5.22 -10.28
CA LYS A 118 11.55 -5.17 -11.74
C LYS A 118 10.35 -6.02 -12.17
N THR A 119 9.43 -5.39 -12.89
CA THR A 119 8.27 -6.07 -13.50
C THR A 119 8.41 -6.06 -15.01
N LYS A 120 8.03 -7.17 -15.66
CA LYS A 120 7.95 -7.18 -17.12
C LYS A 120 6.79 -6.27 -17.55
N LYS A 121 7.04 -5.37 -18.51
CA LYS A 121 5.96 -4.68 -19.20
C LYS A 121 5.21 -5.70 -20.06
N VAL A 122 3.98 -6.00 -19.69
CA VAL A 122 3.08 -6.79 -20.53
C VAL A 122 2.24 -5.80 -21.32
N VAL A 123 2.38 -5.81 -22.64
CA VAL A 123 1.46 -5.08 -23.51
C VAL A 123 0.14 -5.83 -23.48
N LYS A 124 -0.89 -5.20 -22.94
CA LYS A 124 -2.25 -5.78 -22.97
C LYS A 124 -2.74 -5.72 -24.43
N SER A 125 -3.33 -6.83 -24.89
CA SER A 125 -4.04 -6.81 -26.16
C SER A 125 -5.24 -5.86 -26.07
N THR A 126 -5.39 -5.00 -27.05
CA THR A 126 -6.56 -4.16 -27.25
C THR A 126 -7.60 -4.93 -28.08
N ILE A 127 -8.87 -4.59 -27.90
CA ILE A 127 -9.94 -5.11 -28.78
C ILE A 127 -9.78 -4.40 -30.14
N SER A 128 -9.82 -5.16 -31.23
CA SER A 128 -9.83 -4.59 -32.57
C SER A 128 -11.18 -3.96 -32.91
N ASP A 129 -11.20 -3.09 -33.93
CA ASP A 129 -12.45 -2.47 -34.41
C ASP A 129 -13.48 -3.53 -34.81
N GLU A 130 -13.05 -4.60 -35.47
CA GLU A 130 -13.93 -5.75 -35.78
C GLU A 130 -14.45 -6.44 -34.51
N GLY A 131 -13.66 -6.47 -33.45
CA GLY A 131 -14.04 -7.01 -32.15
C GLY A 131 -15.12 -6.15 -31.47
N ILE A 132 -15.02 -4.83 -31.59
CA ILE A 132 -16.02 -3.88 -31.11
C ILE A 132 -17.33 -4.04 -31.88
N GLU A 133 -17.30 -4.14 -33.23
CA GLU A 133 -18.51 -4.36 -34.04
C GLU A 133 -19.21 -5.67 -33.66
N LYS A 134 -18.47 -6.76 -33.47
CA LYS A 134 -19.03 -8.02 -32.97
C LYS A 134 -19.69 -7.91 -31.60
N LEU A 135 -19.13 -7.09 -30.72
CA LEU A 135 -19.74 -6.83 -29.41
C LEU A 135 -21.04 -6.05 -29.55
N ARG A 136 -21.08 -5.04 -30.41
CA ARG A 136 -22.28 -4.26 -30.74
C ARG A 136 -23.40 -5.14 -31.33
N ASP A 137 -23.06 -5.95 -32.32
CA ASP A 137 -24.01 -6.87 -32.98
C ASP A 137 -24.54 -7.93 -32.01
N GLY A 138 -23.76 -8.30 -31.00
CA GLY A 138 -24.17 -9.24 -29.97
C GLY A 138 -25.13 -8.67 -28.92
N CYS A 139 -25.30 -7.35 -28.84
CA CYS A 139 -26.16 -6.69 -27.86
C CYS A 139 -27.63 -6.90 -28.19
N LYS A 140 -28.38 -7.51 -27.28
CA LYS A 140 -29.85 -7.65 -27.41
C LYS A 140 -30.60 -6.44 -26.87
N GLU A 141 -30.00 -5.78 -25.85
CA GLU A 141 -30.60 -4.65 -25.16
C GLU A 141 -29.95 -3.33 -25.58
N LYS A 142 -30.75 -2.31 -25.83
CA LYS A 142 -30.28 -0.95 -26.18
C LYS A 142 -29.37 -0.36 -25.09
N ARG A 143 -29.64 -0.70 -23.82
CA ARG A 143 -28.82 -0.29 -22.68
C ARG A 143 -27.39 -0.79 -22.82
N ASP A 144 -27.22 -2.07 -23.15
CA ASP A 144 -25.92 -2.72 -23.24
C ASP A 144 -25.11 -2.14 -24.41
N LEU A 145 -25.77 -1.89 -25.53
CA LEU A 145 -25.20 -1.19 -26.70
C LEU A 145 -24.71 0.21 -26.31
N ALA A 146 -25.56 1.00 -25.64
CA ALA A 146 -25.20 2.34 -25.18
C ALA A 146 -23.99 2.33 -24.19
N MET A 147 -23.90 1.35 -23.29
CA MET A 147 -22.77 1.20 -22.41
C MET A 147 -21.48 0.90 -23.17
N ILE A 148 -21.50 0.01 -24.17
CA ILE A 148 -20.33 -0.30 -25.00
C ILE A 148 -19.89 0.95 -25.75
N ASP A 149 -20.80 1.67 -26.37
CA ASP A 149 -20.52 2.89 -27.13
C ASP A 149 -19.93 3.98 -26.23
N LEU A 150 -20.45 4.17 -25.02
CA LEU A 150 -19.97 5.13 -24.06
C LEU A 150 -18.56 4.77 -23.59
N LEU A 151 -18.32 3.51 -23.21
CA LEU A 151 -17.00 3.04 -22.80
C LEU A 151 -15.96 3.17 -23.91
N TYR A 152 -16.34 2.84 -25.14
CA TYR A 152 -15.44 2.90 -26.30
C TYR A 152 -15.11 4.34 -26.71
N SER A 153 -16.11 5.23 -26.74
CA SER A 153 -15.94 6.62 -27.17
C SER A 153 -15.21 7.48 -26.14
N THR A 154 -15.47 7.24 -24.84
CA THR A 154 -14.93 8.09 -23.76
C THR A 154 -13.70 7.50 -23.06
N GLY A 155 -13.53 6.17 -23.10
CA GLY A 155 -12.48 5.48 -22.36
C GLY A 155 -12.62 5.56 -20.81
N ILE A 156 -13.80 5.90 -20.30
CA ILE A 156 -14.05 5.94 -18.85
C ILE A 156 -13.93 4.55 -18.23
N ARG A 157 -13.58 4.50 -16.95
CA ARG A 157 -13.50 3.24 -16.22
C ARG A 157 -14.88 2.74 -15.84
N VAL A 158 -15.05 1.41 -15.76
CA VAL A 158 -16.32 0.79 -15.33
C VAL A 158 -16.82 1.36 -13.99
N GLY A 159 -15.91 1.68 -13.06
CA GLY A 159 -16.27 2.32 -11.79
C GLY A 159 -16.81 3.75 -11.95
N GLU A 160 -16.39 4.47 -12.98
CA GLU A 160 -16.89 5.80 -13.32
C GLU A 160 -18.27 5.65 -14.01
N LEU A 161 -18.40 4.69 -14.93
CA LEU A 161 -19.66 4.40 -15.61
C LEU A 161 -20.81 4.11 -14.63
N VAL A 162 -20.57 3.27 -13.60
CA VAL A 162 -21.64 2.90 -12.64
C VAL A 162 -22.05 4.02 -11.69
N ASN A 163 -21.27 5.10 -11.63
CA ASN A 163 -21.57 6.28 -10.82
C ASN A 163 -22.06 7.47 -11.65
N LEU A 164 -22.23 7.32 -12.97
CA LEU A 164 -22.82 8.35 -13.80
C LEU A 164 -24.28 8.60 -13.44
N ASN A 165 -24.65 9.86 -13.37
CA ASN A 165 -26.00 10.33 -13.20
C ASN A 165 -26.49 10.97 -14.51
N VAL A 166 -27.81 11.21 -14.59
CA VAL A 166 -28.43 11.78 -15.79
C VAL A 166 -27.95 13.21 -16.09
N ASP A 167 -27.42 13.89 -15.07
CA ASP A 167 -26.99 15.29 -15.15
C ASP A 167 -25.48 15.44 -15.41
N ASP A 168 -24.73 14.33 -15.54
CA ASP A 168 -23.31 14.33 -15.89
C ASP A 168 -23.15 14.35 -17.42
#